data_cd08f3689b2b120ad65b94b8f772d48f
#
_entry.id   cd08f3689b2b120ad65b94b8f772d48f
#
_cell.length_a   1.000
_cell.length_b   1.000
_cell.length_c   1.000
_cell.angle_alpha   90.00
_cell.angle_beta   90.00
_cell.angle_gamma   90.00
#
_symmetry.space_group_name_H-M   'P 1'
#
loop_
_entity.id
_entity.type
_entity.pdbx_description
1 polymer ?
#
loop_
_entity_poly.entity_id
_entity_poly.type
_entity_poly.pdbx_seq_one_letter_code
_entity_poly.pdbx_strand_id
1 'polypeptide(L)'
;MSRNLKNFLCEFSLSKILPEHDYLFNLANNCSSLLENEKNNYRVAAENDSLGALLDFTSPEIKRLPVIIVPDIHARAYFLMHILEFMLPHDFVVSDDGNELTVFDAIMLQKVQVVCVGDLLHSEIRGKSRWLKALKEFNSHNFTGPEITSEMMEGLSLLSMIMELKLAFPENFHILKGNHENIMNEYGEGNFPFHKFANEGEIVRSFIHEYYGDDVLMVISCFEKALPLIAAFPECVVSHAEPSECFSRQQLINGISDEKVVSGLTWTPNDIVVKDTCSRIIMELTGNPEGLYFGGHRPIAGTCTYRQGGKYIQLHNPDREFITLIYNDRIFDPDKDIMDVAK
;
A
#
# COMPACT_ATOMS: atom_id res chain seq x y z
N MET A 1 -6.24 11.54 -22.08
CA MET A 1 -5.69 10.41 -21.32
C MET A 1 -6.37 10.23 -19.95
N SER A 2 -6.42 11.22 -19.09
CA SER A 2 -6.97 11.16 -17.72
C SER A 2 -8.45 10.74 -17.59
N ARG A 3 -9.34 11.29 -18.43
CA ARG A 3 -10.77 10.95 -18.39
C ARG A 3 -11.05 9.48 -18.76
N ASN A 4 -10.20 8.90 -19.64
CA ASN A 4 -10.27 7.49 -19.98
C ASN A 4 -9.81 6.60 -18.81
N LEU A 5 -8.77 6.99 -18.06
CA LEU A 5 -8.28 6.22 -16.93
C LEU A 5 -9.33 6.16 -15.79
N LYS A 6 -9.89 7.31 -15.38
CA LYS A 6 -10.91 7.33 -14.31
C LYS A 6 -12.14 6.47 -14.68
N ASN A 7 -12.62 6.57 -15.90
CA ASN A 7 -13.74 5.74 -16.38
C ASN A 7 -13.37 4.25 -16.38
N PHE A 8 -12.17 3.91 -16.85
CA PHE A 8 -11.66 2.54 -16.84
C PHE A 8 -11.60 1.98 -15.41
N LEU A 9 -11.05 2.74 -14.44
CA LEU A 9 -10.98 2.32 -13.04
C LEU A 9 -12.39 2.11 -12.46
N CYS A 10 -13.35 3.00 -12.78
CA CYS A 10 -14.74 2.85 -12.36
C CYS A 10 -15.38 1.59 -12.93
N GLU A 11 -15.25 1.34 -14.23
CA GLU A 11 -15.77 0.13 -14.87
C GLU A 11 -15.11 -1.12 -14.29
N PHE A 12 -13.80 -1.07 -14.04
CA PHE A 12 -13.04 -2.18 -13.49
C PHE A 12 -13.42 -2.50 -12.04
N SER A 13 -13.68 -1.47 -11.21
CA SER A 13 -14.15 -1.64 -9.83
C SER A 13 -15.54 -2.30 -9.74
N LEU A 14 -16.38 -2.11 -10.74
CA LEU A 14 -17.70 -2.71 -10.85
C LEU A 14 -17.68 -4.08 -11.53
N SER A 15 -16.58 -4.42 -12.21
CA SER A 15 -16.44 -5.67 -12.93
C SER A 15 -16.42 -6.85 -11.98
N LYS A 16 -17.19 -7.89 -12.33
CA LYS A 16 -17.12 -9.21 -11.69
C LYS A 16 -16.48 -10.23 -12.63
N ILE A 17 -15.44 -9.79 -13.32
CA ILE A 17 -14.71 -10.58 -14.33
C ILE A 17 -13.24 -10.54 -13.96
N LEU A 18 -12.59 -11.69 -14.04
CA LEU A 18 -11.13 -11.77 -13.88
C LEU A 18 -10.43 -11.01 -15.00
N PRO A 19 -9.30 -10.32 -14.73
CA PRO A 19 -8.48 -9.74 -15.78
C PRO A 19 -8.06 -10.78 -16.81
N GLU A 20 -7.96 -10.38 -18.08
CA GLU A 20 -7.40 -11.24 -19.10
C GLU A 20 -5.91 -11.52 -18.84
N HIS A 21 -5.41 -12.73 -19.21
CA HIS A 21 -4.03 -13.17 -18.96
C HIS A 21 -3.00 -12.15 -19.47
N ASP A 22 -3.04 -11.82 -20.77
CA ASP A 22 -2.05 -10.92 -21.38
C ASP A 22 -2.11 -9.50 -20.80
N TYR A 23 -3.31 -9.04 -20.39
CA TYR A 23 -3.47 -7.76 -19.72
C TYR A 23 -2.76 -7.76 -18.38
N LEU A 24 -3.05 -8.75 -17.52
CA LEU A 24 -2.48 -8.83 -16.17
C LEU A 24 -0.97 -9.03 -16.20
N PHE A 25 -0.48 -9.91 -17.11
CA PHE A 25 0.95 -10.13 -17.34
C PHE A 25 1.66 -8.83 -17.72
N ASN A 26 1.19 -8.14 -18.76
CA ASN A 26 1.82 -6.91 -19.24
C ASN A 26 1.76 -5.79 -18.21
N LEU A 27 0.64 -5.66 -17.49
CA LEU A 27 0.46 -4.65 -16.44
C LEU A 27 1.46 -4.85 -15.30
N ALA A 28 1.57 -6.07 -14.76
CA ALA A 28 2.49 -6.39 -13.67
C ALA A 28 3.96 -6.25 -14.12
N ASN A 29 4.30 -6.72 -15.31
CA ASN A 29 5.64 -6.60 -15.87
C ASN A 29 6.06 -5.13 -16.09
N ASN A 30 5.16 -4.30 -16.62
CA ASN A 30 5.44 -2.89 -16.81
C ASN A 30 5.59 -2.16 -15.48
N CYS A 31 4.76 -2.51 -14.49
CA CYS A 31 4.81 -1.90 -13.17
C CYS A 31 6.09 -2.32 -12.41
N SER A 32 6.49 -3.60 -12.50
CA SER A 32 7.77 -4.07 -11.96
C SER A 32 8.94 -3.30 -12.59
N SER A 33 8.98 -3.22 -13.91
CA SER A 33 10.02 -2.48 -14.65
C SER A 33 10.06 -0.99 -14.29
N LEU A 34 8.89 -0.37 -14.05
CA LEU A 34 8.82 1.01 -13.59
C LEU A 34 9.44 1.16 -12.20
N LEU A 35 9.09 0.28 -11.26
CA LEU A 35 9.61 0.30 -9.89
C LEU A 35 11.12 0.07 -9.84
N GLU A 36 11.65 -0.85 -10.66
CA GLU A 36 13.09 -1.13 -10.77
C GLU A 36 13.88 0.06 -11.32
N ASN A 37 13.24 0.92 -12.13
CA ASN A 37 13.83 2.10 -12.73
C ASN A 37 13.30 3.41 -12.11
N GLU A 38 12.74 3.36 -10.90
CA GLU A 38 12.23 4.54 -10.21
C GLU A 38 13.34 5.60 -10.02
N LYS A 39 12.96 6.87 -10.07
CA LYS A 39 13.94 7.97 -10.05
C LYS A 39 14.71 8.02 -8.74
N ASN A 40 16.02 8.04 -8.83
CA ASN A 40 16.94 8.11 -7.70
C ASN A 40 16.83 9.41 -6.87
N ASN A 41 16.11 10.43 -7.36
CA ASN A 41 15.92 11.67 -6.61
C ASN A 41 15.01 11.51 -5.37
N TYR A 42 14.10 10.53 -5.38
CA TYR A 42 13.25 10.22 -4.21
C TYR A 42 13.35 8.74 -3.79
N ARG A 43 13.68 7.82 -4.69
CA ARG A 43 13.96 6.43 -4.32
C ARG A 43 15.47 6.23 -4.21
N VAL A 44 15.96 6.24 -2.99
CA VAL A 44 17.40 6.16 -2.73
C VAL A 44 17.93 4.78 -3.12
N ALA A 45 18.89 4.72 -4.04
CA ALA A 45 19.51 3.46 -4.44
C ALA A 45 20.25 2.82 -3.26
N ALA A 46 20.13 1.50 -3.14
CA ALA A 46 20.85 0.71 -2.15
C ALA A 46 22.33 0.50 -2.58
N GLU A 47 23.10 -0.19 -1.76
CA GLU A 47 24.50 -0.51 -2.08
C GLU A 47 24.60 -1.27 -3.42
N ASN A 48 25.67 -1.02 -4.16
CA ASN A 48 25.94 -1.58 -5.48
C ASN A 48 24.87 -1.21 -6.55
N ASP A 49 24.24 -0.03 -6.42
CA ASP A 49 23.18 0.46 -7.31
C ASP A 49 21.96 -0.48 -7.40
N SER A 50 21.76 -1.30 -6.37
CA SER A 50 20.57 -2.14 -6.27
C SER A 50 19.35 -1.32 -5.84
N LEU A 51 18.16 -1.92 -6.00
CA LEU A 51 16.90 -1.27 -5.68
C LEU A 51 16.78 -0.95 -4.18
N GLY A 52 16.53 0.32 -3.86
CA GLY A 52 16.37 0.77 -2.48
C GLY A 52 14.96 0.57 -1.94
N ALA A 53 14.85 0.43 -0.62
CA ALA A 53 13.56 0.26 0.07
C ALA A 53 12.96 1.59 0.56
N LEU A 54 13.72 2.68 0.56
CA LEU A 54 13.32 3.98 1.08
C LEU A 54 12.88 4.92 -0.04
N LEU A 55 11.64 5.42 0.05
CA LEU A 55 11.19 6.62 -0.66
C LEU A 55 11.48 7.84 0.22
N ASP A 56 12.33 8.73 -0.23
CA ASP A 56 12.79 9.90 0.53
C ASP A 56 12.40 11.21 -0.15
N PHE A 57 11.37 11.85 0.38
CA PHE A 57 10.88 13.16 -0.05
C PHE A 57 11.33 14.30 0.86
N THR A 58 12.31 14.05 1.75
CA THR A 58 12.80 15.05 2.71
C THR A 58 13.82 16.01 2.10
N SER A 59 14.38 15.68 0.93
CA SER A 59 15.35 16.54 0.25
C SER A 59 14.74 17.90 -0.13
N PRO A 60 15.44 19.02 0.13
CA PRO A 60 14.98 20.36 -0.24
C PRO A 60 14.88 20.57 -1.77
N GLU A 61 15.48 19.69 -2.57
CA GLU A 61 15.41 19.72 -4.04
C GLU A 61 14.10 19.12 -4.56
N ILE A 62 13.41 18.35 -3.73
CA ILE A 62 12.12 17.75 -4.08
C ILE A 62 11.00 18.73 -3.70
N LYS A 63 10.07 18.94 -4.63
CA LYS A 63 8.91 19.80 -4.35
C LYS A 63 8.11 19.21 -3.19
N ARG A 64 7.98 19.98 -2.11
CA ARG A 64 7.17 19.64 -0.96
C ARG A 64 5.69 19.70 -1.33
N LEU A 65 5.01 18.58 -1.26
CA LEU A 65 3.57 18.42 -1.54
C LEU A 65 2.88 17.87 -0.30
N PRO A 66 1.60 18.24 -0.05
CA PRO A 66 0.81 17.60 0.99
C PRO A 66 0.64 16.11 0.68
N VAL A 67 0.49 15.29 1.73
CA VAL A 67 0.50 13.83 1.61
C VAL A 67 -0.86 13.25 1.99
N ILE A 68 -1.34 12.31 1.20
CA ILE A 68 -2.52 11.49 1.49
C ILE A 68 -2.03 10.08 1.81
N ILE A 69 -2.29 9.61 3.02
CA ILE A 69 -1.97 8.25 3.44
C ILE A 69 -3.22 7.39 3.34
N VAL A 70 -3.11 6.31 2.57
CA VAL A 70 -4.17 5.32 2.37
C VAL A 70 -3.82 4.08 3.19
N PRO A 71 -4.65 3.67 4.16
CA PRO A 71 -4.42 2.46 4.94
C PRO A 71 -4.64 1.20 4.10
N ASP A 72 -4.51 0.04 4.75
CA ASP A 72 -4.72 -1.28 4.13
C ASP A 72 -6.07 -1.35 3.38
N ILE A 73 -6.03 -1.75 2.13
CA ILE A 73 -7.23 -1.74 1.27
C ILE A 73 -7.93 -3.10 1.24
N HIS A 74 -7.19 -4.22 1.26
CA HIS A 74 -7.72 -5.58 1.35
C HIS A 74 -8.87 -5.89 0.37
N ALA A 75 -8.55 -5.89 -0.93
CA ALA A 75 -9.46 -6.21 -2.02
C ALA A 75 -10.73 -5.32 -2.09
N ARG A 76 -10.71 -4.11 -1.48
CA ARG A 76 -11.84 -3.17 -1.49
C ARG A 76 -11.72 -2.17 -2.64
N ALA A 77 -11.99 -2.61 -3.88
CA ALA A 77 -11.93 -1.75 -5.07
C ALA A 77 -12.83 -0.50 -4.95
N TYR A 78 -13.97 -0.61 -4.28
CA TYR A 78 -14.85 0.53 -3.99
C TYR A 78 -14.19 1.56 -3.09
N PHE A 79 -13.46 1.12 -2.08
CA PHE A 79 -12.73 2.04 -1.22
C PHE A 79 -11.73 2.87 -2.02
N LEU A 80 -10.98 2.25 -2.94
CA LEU A 80 -10.10 2.99 -3.84
C LEU A 80 -10.86 4.00 -4.71
N MET A 81 -12.03 3.64 -5.23
CA MET A 81 -12.86 4.59 -6.00
C MET A 81 -13.36 5.75 -5.14
N HIS A 82 -13.83 5.48 -3.92
CA HIS A 82 -14.24 6.53 -2.98
C HIS A 82 -13.06 7.48 -2.65
N ILE A 83 -11.85 6.94 -2.47
CA ILE A 83 -10.64 7.77 -2.30
C ILE A 83 -10.43 8.68 -3.51
N LEU A 84 -10.42 8.12 -4.72
CA LEU A 84 -10.15 8.90 -5.95
C LEU A 84 -11.19 9.98 -6.22
N GLU A 85 -12.45 9.74 -5.82
CA GLU A 85 -13.57 10.66 -6.00
C GLU A 85 -13.76 11.62 -4.83
N PHE A 86 -13.08 11.39 -3.71
CA PHE A 86 -13.18 12.26 -2.54
C PHE A 86 -12.74 13.69 -2.86
N MET A 87 -13.60 14.65 -2.52
CA MET A 87 -13.32 16.07 -2.68
C MET A 87 -12.43 16.53 -1.53
N LEU A 88 -11.23 16.98 -1.86
CA LEU A 88 -10.25 17.44 -0.88
C LEU A 88 -10.66 18.78 -0.26
N PRO A 89 -10.37 19.01 1.04
CA PRO A 89 -10.61 20.30 1.68
C PRO A 89 -9.88 21.44 0.95
N HIS A 90 -10.54 22.59 0.84
CA HIS A 90 -9.99 23.76 0.13
C HIS A 90 -8.66 24.26 0.73
N ASP A 91 -8.46 24.09 2.04
CA ASP A 91 -7.22 24.43 2.74
C ASP A 91 -6.12 23.37 2.61
N PHE A 92 -6.46 22.17 2.09
CA PHE A 92 -5.47 21.11 1.82
C PHE A 92 -4.79 21.34 0.47
N VAL A 93 -5.56 21.44 -0.60
CA VAL A 93 -5.05 21.72 -1.94
C VAL A 93 -6.16 22.22 -2.87
N VAL A 94 -5.79 23.14 -3.75
CA VAL A 94 -6.69 23.64 -4.81
C VAL A 94 -5.97 23.66 -6.17
N SER A 95 -6.74 23.78 -7.25
CA SER A 95 -6.21 24.05 -8.59
C SER A 95 -5.53 25.42 -8.67
N ASP A 96 -4.84 25.69 -9.77
CA ASP A 96 -4.21 26.99 -9.98
C ASP A 96 -5.23 28.13 -10.11
N ASP A 97 -6.46 27.79 -10.50
CA ASP A 97 -7.61 28.73 -10.55
C ASP A 97 -8.40 28.78 -9.23
N GLY A 98 -7.93 28.14 -8.16
CA GLY A 98 -8.56 28.14 -6.83
C GLY A 98 -9.78 27.22 -6.70
N ASN A 99 -10.03 26.30 -7.63
CA ASN A 99 -11.12 25.34 -7.53
C ASN A 99 -10.75 24.14 -6.64
N GLU A 100 -11.74 23.57 -5.96
CA GLU A 100 -11.62 22.31 -5.24
C GLU A 100 -11.26 21.17 -6.18
N LEU A 101 -10.49 20.21 -5.70
CA LEU A 101 -10.00 19.07 -6.46
C LEU A 101 -10.45 17.77 -5.80
N THR A 102 -10.80 16.79 -6.64
CA THR A 102 -10.83 15.39 -6.15
C THR A 102 -9.40 14.90 -5.94
N VAL A 103 -9.24 13.82 -5.16
CA VAL A 103 -7.93 13.15 -5.02
C VAL A 103 -7.35 12.81 -6.40
N PHE A 104 -8.17 12.26 -7.31
CA PHE A 104 -7.73 11.93 -8.67
C PHE A 104 -7.23 13.17 -9.44
N ASP A 105 -7.96 14.29 -9.37
CA ASP A 105 -7.55 15.52 -10.04
C ASP A 105 -6.26 16.09 -9.43
N ALA A 106 -6.12 16.02 -8.11
CA ALA A 106 -4.92 16.49 -7.40
C ALA A 106 -3.68 15.67 -7.76
N ILE A 107 -3.80 14.33 -7.90
CA ILE A 107 -2.72 13.47 -8.39
C ILE A 107 -2.37 13.83 -9.83
N MET A 108 -3.38 13.94 -10.70
CA MET A 108 -3.21 14.28 -12.11
C MET A 108 -2.51 15.63 -12.32
N LEU A 109 -2.78 16.60 -11.46
CA LEU A 109 -2.16 17.93 -11.48
C LEU A 109 -0.83 17.99 -10.70
N GLN A 110 -0.35 16.84 -10.18
CA GLN A 110 0.89 16.73 -9.39
C GLN A 110 0.93 17.70 -8.19
N LYS A 111 -0.19 17.79 -7.47
CA LYS A 111 -0.36 18.69 -6.33
C LYS A 111 -0.33 17.98 -4.97
N VAL A 112 -0.38 16.66 -4.96
CA VAL A 112 -0.32 15.83 -3.75
C VAL A 112 0.62 14.63 -3.97
N GLN A 113 1.09 14.05 -2.86
CA GLN A 113 1.64 12.71 -2.82
C GLN A 113 0.61 11.76 -2.23
N VAL A 114 0.42 10.59 -2.80
CA VAL A 114 -0.43 9.54 -2.25
C VAL A 114 0.44 8.33 -1.92
N VAL A 115 0.30 7.81 -0.69
CA VAL A 115 1.03 6.63 -0.22
C VAL A 115 0.03 5.60 0.31
N CYS A 116 -0.07 4.45 -0.38
CA CYS A 116 -0.78 3.28 0.10
C CYS A 116 0.17 2.44 0.96
N VAL A 117 -0.27 2.04 2.16
CA VAL A 117 0.60 1.30 3.10
C VAL A 117 0.78 -0.18 2.76
N GLY A 118 0.13 -0.69 1.71
CA GLY A 118 0.19 -2.10 1.28
C GLY A 118 -1.08 -2.87 1.59
N ASP A 119 -0.98 -4.19 1.61
CA ASP A 119 -2.06 -5.16 1.81
C ASP A 119 -3.20 -4.99 0.79
N LEU A 120 -2.86 -5.22 -0.47
CA LEU A 120 -3.80 -5.06 -1.59
C LEU A 120 -4.71 -6.27 -1.76
N LEU A 121 -4.15 -7.48 -1.68
CA LEU A 121 -4.88 -8.74 -1.82
C LEU A 121 -5.50 -9.19 -0.50
N HIS A 122 -6.28 -10.28 -0.55
CA HIS A 122 -6.94 -10.96 0.56
C HIS A 122 -7.99 -10.10 1.28
N SER A 123 -9.26 -10.36 1.00
CA SER A 123 -10.34 -9.78 1.80
C SER A 123 -10.24 -10.27 3.25
N GLU A 124 -10.45 -9.37 4.19
CA GLU A 124 -10.38 -9.67 5.61
C GLU A 124 -11.68 -10.27 6.18
N ILE A 125 -12.09 -9.77 7.36
CA ILE A 125 -13.27 -10.26 8.11
C ILE A 125 -14.54 -10.30 7.26
N ARG A 126 -14.72 -9.36 6.34
CA ARG A 126 -15.86 -9.33 5.41
C ARG A 126 -15.91 -10.55 4.49
N GLY A 127 -14.75 -11.10 4.12
CA GLY A 127 -14.60 -12.30 3.29
C GLY A 127 -14.54 -13.62 4.06
N LYS A 128 -14.60 -13.62 5.40
CA LYS A 128 -14.40 -14.81 6.23
C LYS A 128 -15.27 -16.01 5.81
N SER A 129 -16.55 -15.80 5.52
CA SER A 129 -17.44 -16.89 5.11
C SER A 129 -17.05 -17.46 3.72
N ARG A 130 -16.61 -16.62 2.81
CA ARG A 130 -16.10 -17.01 1.49
C ARG A 130 -14.78 -17.79 1.62
N TRP A 131 -13.83 -17.33 2.43
CA TRP A 131 -12.58 -18.04 2.71
C TRP A 131 -12.80 -19.45 3.28
N LEU A 132 -13.77 -19.62 4.19
CA LEU A 132 -14.11 -20.95 4.74
C LEU A 132 -14.70 -21.90 3.70
N LYS A 133 -15.36 -21.39 2.67
CA LYS A 133 -15.85 -22.19 1.54
C LYS A 133 -14.72 -22.42 0.52
N ALA A 134 -13.92 -21.40 0.22
CA ALA A 134 -12.73 -21.50 -0.61
C ALA A 134 -11.76 -22.58 -0.10
N LEU A 135 -11.60 -22.70 1.23
CA LEU A 135 -10.80 -23.78 1.82
C LEU A 135 -11.36 -25.16 1.50
N LYS A 136 -12.68 -25.33 1.42
CA LYS A 136 -13.29 -26.62 1.04
C LYS A 136 -13.04 -26.93 -0.44
N GLU A 137 -13.14 -25.92 -1.32
CA GLU A 137 -12.81 -26.06 -2.73
C GLU A 137 -11.35 -26.44 -2.90
N PHE A 138 -10.44 -25.74 -2.22
CA PHE A 138 -9.00 -26.00 -2.22
C PHE A 138 -8.68 -27.44 -1.76
N ASN A 139 -9.25 -27.90 -0.64
CA ASN A 139 -9.06 -29.25 -0.11
C ASN A 139 -9.62 -30.33 -1.04
N SER A 140 -10.54 -29.97 -1.92
CA SER A 140 -11.08 -30.85 -2.97
C SER A 140 -10.28 -30.78 -4.29
N HIS A 141 -9.14 -30.10 -4.30
CA HIS A 141 -8.31 -29.83 -5.50
C HIS A 141 -9.06 -29.05 -6.58
N ASN A 142 -10.08 -28.25 -6.21
CA ASN A 142 -10.77 -27.35 -7.10
C ASN A 142 -10.22 -25.91 -6.90
N PHE A 143 -9.04 -25.64 -7.46
CA PHE A 143 -8.31 -24.39 -7.27
C PHE A 143 -8.94 -23.20 -7.97
N THR A 144 -9.86 -23.42 -8.90
CA THR A 144 -10.63 -22.39 -9.60
C THR A 144 -12.12 -22.45 -9.28
N GLY A 145 -12.47 -22.95 -8.09
CA GLY A 145 -13.83 -23.03 -7.61
C GLY A 145 -14.49 -21.64 -7.48
N PRO A 146 -15.83 -21.58 -7.45
CA PRO A 146 -16.57 -20.32 -7.48
C PRO A 146 -16.25 -19.36 -6.32
N GLU A 147 -15.99 -19.88 -5.12
CA GLU A 147 -15.68 -19.03 -3.96
C GLU A 147 -14.25 -18.48 -4.05
N ILE A 148 -13.27 -19.31 -4.48
CA ILE A 148 -11.89 -18.88 -4.77
C ILE A 148 -11.91 -17.84 -5.90
N THR A 149 -12.58 -18.13 -7.01
CA THR A 149 -12.71 -17.22 -8.15
C THR A 149 -13.32 -15.88 -7.74
N SER A 150 -14.35 -15.89 -6.89
CA SER A 150 -15.00 -14.67 -6.40
C SER A 150 -14.03 -13.82 -5.54
N GLU A 151 -13.19 -14.44 -4.73
CA GLU A 151 -12.15 -13.76 -3.96
C GLU A 151 -11.11 -13.13 -4.89
N MET A 152 -10.66 -13.90 -5.88
CA MET A 152 -9.65 -13.45 -6.83
C MET A 152 -10.14 -12.33 -7.75
N MET A 153 -11.42 -12.32 -8.11
CA MET A 153 -12.01 -11.20 -8.86
C MET A 153 -11.88 -9.88 -8.10
N GLU A 154 -12.18 -9.86 -6.81
CA GLU A 154 -12.05 -8.65 -5.99
C GLU A 154 -10.55 -8.24 -5.82
N GLY A 155 -9.69 -9.19 -5.47
CA GLY A 155 -8.27 -8.94 -5.22
C GLY A 155 -7.53 -8.48 -6.48
N LEU A 156 -7.70 -9.19 -7.60
CA LEU A 156 -7.03 -8.84 -8.85
C LEU A 156 -7.59 -7.57 -9.50
N SER A 157 -8.88 -7.26 -9.29
CA SER A 157 -9.42 -5.95 -9.70
C SER A 157 -8.70 -4.82 -8.98
N LEU A 158 -8.59 -4.88 -7.66
CA LEU A 158 -7.89 -3.85 -6.90
C LEU A 158 -6.41 -3.77 -7.29
N LEU A 159 -5.71 -4.91 -7.36
CA LEU A 159 -4.31 -4.96 -7.76
C LEU A 159 -4.09 -4.30 -9.12
N SER A 160 -4.95 -4.60 -10.10
CA SER A 160 -4.86 -3.99 -11.43
C SER A 160 -5.09 -2.48 -11.39
N MET A 161 -6.09 -2.01 -10.65
CA MET A 161 -6.36 -0.56 -10.51
C MET A 161 -5.19 0.18 -9.87
N ILE A 162 -4.55 -0.38 -8.86
CA ILE A 162 -3.37 0.18 -8.19
C ILE A 162 -2.17 0.24 -9.14
N MET A 163 -1.92 -0.82 -9.91
CA MET A 163 -0.84 -0.85 -10.89
C MET A 163 -1.06 0.17 -12.02
N GLU A 164 -2.29 0.32 -12.52
CA GLU A 164 -2.65 1.34 -13.51
C GLU A 164 -2.41 2.77 -12.99
N LEU A 165 -2.78 3.04 -11.73
CA LEU A 165 -2.52 4.34 -11.09
C LEU A 165 -1.02 4.58 -10.93
N LYS A 166 -0.24 3.57 -10.53
CA LYS A 166 1.22 3.68 -10.41
C LYS A 166 1.88 3.97 -11.75
N LEU A 167 1.46 3.30 -12.83
CA LEU A 167 1.97 3.54 -14.18
C LEU A 167 1.58 4.94 -14.70
N ALA A 168 0.37 5.40 -14.41
CA ALA A 168 -0.11 6.70 -14.86
C ALA A 168 0.52 7.87 -14.09
N PHE A 169 0.83 7.67 -12.80
CA PHE A 169 1.29 8.73 -11.88
C PHE A 169 2.51 8.27 -11.06
N PRO A 170 3.61 7.89 -11.70
CA PRO A 170 4.75 7.24 -11.04
C PRO A 170 5.39 8.07 -9.93
N GLU A 171 5.34 9.40 -10.03
CA GLU A 171 5.99 10.32 -9.09
C GLU A 171 5.07 10.81 -7.96
N ASN A 172 3.75 10.51 -8.05
CA ASN A 172 2.74 11.04 -7.13
C ASN A 172 1.87 9.98 -6.48
N PHE A 173 1.92 8.73 -6.96
CA PHE A 173 1.18 7.61 -6.40
C PHE A 173 2.15 6.48 -6.05
N HIS A 174 2.22 6.14 -4.77
CA HIS A 174 3.19 5.20 -4.21
C HIS A 174 2.49 4.09 -3.44
N ILE A 175 3.06 2.90 -3.50
CA ILE A 175 2.60 1.71 -2.79
C ILE A 175 3.79 1.18 -1.99
N LEU A 176 3.58 0.96 -0.70
CA LEU A 176 4.54 0.27 0.14
C LEU A 176 4.21 -1.23 0.19
N LYS A 177 5.22 -2.04 0.43
CA LYS A 177 5.04 -3.47 0.66
C LYS A 177 4.38 -3.69 2.01
N GLY A 178 3.24 -4.38 2.02
CA GLY A 178 2.63 -4.94 3.21
C GLY A 178 3.03 -6.41 3.41
N ASN A 179 2.46 -7.04 4.41
CA ASN A 179 2.73 -8.46 4.68
C ASN A 179 1.94 -9.40 3.76
N HIS A 180 0.91 -8.90 3.08
CA HIS A 180 0.14 -9.67 2.09
C HIS A 180 0.76 -9.63 0.68
N GLU A 181 1.72 -8.76 0.42
CA GLU A 181 2.47 -8.72 -0.85
C GLU A 181 3.51 -9.85 -0.90
N ASN A 182 3.00 -11.09 -0.99
CA ASN A 182 3.75 -12.34 -1.05
C ASN A 182 2.94 -13.39 -1.85
N ILE A 183 2.68 -13.09 -3.13
CA ILE A 183 1.84 -13.93 -4.01
C ILE A 183 2.37 -15.37 -4.14
N MET A 184 3.70 -15.54 -4.03
CA MET A 184 4.34 -16.85 -4.06
C MET A 184 4.14 -17.64 -2.76
N ASN A 185 3.57 -17.01 -1.72
CA ASN A 185 3.41 -17.59 -0.39
C ASN A 185 4.72 -18.14 0.18
N GLU A 186 5.82 -17.40 -0.06
CA GLU A 186 7.19 -17.80 0.33
C GLU A 186 7.38 -17.67 1.85
N TYR A 187 8.27 -18.49 2.38
CA TYR A 187 8.84 -18.35 3.71
C TYR A 187 10.33 -18.01 3.57
N GLY A 188 10.75 -16.92 4.22
CA GLY A 188 12.13 -16.41 4.19
C GLY A 188 12.22 -15.00 3.61
N GLU A 189 13.40 -14.41 3.64
CA GLU A 189 13.66 -13.04 3.20
C GLU A 189 12.72 -12.01 3.88
N GLY A 190 12.33 -12.28 5.14
CA GLY A 190 11.39 -11.44 5.90
C GLY A 190 9.92 -11.64 5.53
N ASN A 191 9.59 -12.54 4.61
CA ASN A 191 8.24 -12.90 4.25
C ASN A 191 7.78 -14.17 4.97
N PHE A 192 6.48 -14.25 5.25
CA PHE A 192 5.85 -15.42 5.86
C PHE A 192 4.58 -15.79 5.10
N PRO A 193 4.25 -17.10 5.00
CA PRO A 193 2.97 -17.53 4.46
C PRO A 193 1.80 -16.92 5.22
N PHE A 194 0.82 -16.41 4.50
CA PHE A 194 -0.36 -15.81 5.11
C PHE A 194 -1.47 -16.84 5.32
N HIS A 195 -1.98 -16.91 6.56
CA HIS A 195 -3.15 -17.71 6.93
C HIS A 195 -3.88 -17.04 8.12
N LYS A 196 -5.18 -16.85 8.00
CA LYS A 196 -6.04 -16.23 9.03
C LYS A 196 -7.35 -17.00 9.22
N PHE A 197 -8.14 -17.19 8.17
CA PHE A 197 -9.40 -17.93 8.16
C PHE A 197 -9.30 -19.25 7.39
N ALA A 198 -8.34 -19.32 6.48
CA ALA A 198 -8.02 -20.45 5.63
C ALA A 198 -6.49 -20.47 5.42
N ASN A 199 -6.03 -21.15 4.38
CA ASN A 199 -4.66 -21.03 3.89
C ASN A 199 -4.64 -20.01 2.74
N GLU A 200 -5.00 -18.76 3.03
CA GLU A 200 -5.30 -17.75 2.03
C GLU A 200 -4.15 -17.57 1.03
N GLY A 201 -2.91 -17.44 1.51
CA GLY A 201 -1.75 -17.29 0.63
C GLY A 201 -1.57 -18.49 -0.31
N GLU A 202 -1.73 -19.72 0.17
CA GLU A 202 -1.61 -20.91 -0.67
C GLU A 202 -2.77 -21.07 -1.65
N ILE A 203 -4.00 -20.69 -1.24
CA ILE A 203 -5.17 -20.67 -2.12
C ILE A 203 -4.96 -19.70 -3.27
N VAL A 204 -4.49 -18.49 -2.97
CA VAL A 204 -4.23 -17.45 -3.99
C VAL A 204 -3.13 -17.89 -4.94
N ARG A 205 -1.99 -18.37 -4.41
CA ARG A 205 -0.89 -18.90 -5.23
C ARG A 205 -1.36 -20.01 -6.18
N SER A 206 -2.11 -20.97 -5.64
CA SER A 206 -2.62 -22.12 -6.43
C SER A 206 -3.62 -21.67 -7.49
N PHE A 207 -4.48 -20.70 -7.18
CA PHE A 207 -5.38 -20.13 -8.17
C PHE A 207 -4.63 -19.46 -9.32
N ILE A 208 -3.65 -18.59 -9.01
CA ILE A 208 -2.88 -17.89 -10.06
C ILE A 208 -2.15 -18.90 -10.93
N HIS A 209 -1.49 -19.90 -10.32
CA HIS A 209 -0.80 -20.96 -11.06
C HIS A 209 -1.73 -21.73 -11.99
N GLU A 210 -2.90 -22.16 -11.50
CA GLU A 210 -3.85 -22.98 -12.27
C GLU A 210 -4.59 -22.21 -13.35
N TYR A 211 -4.99 -20.95 -13.04
CA TYR A 211 -5.82 -20.15 -13.94
C TYR A 211 -5.01 -19.33 -14.94
N TYR A 212 -3.90 -18.74 -14.49
CA TYR A 212 -3.07 -17.85 -15.32
C TYR A 212 -1.73 -18.46 -15.74
N GLY A 213 -1.16 -19.39 -14.95
CA GLY A 213 0.17 -19.95 -15.19
C GLY A 213 1.28 -19.30 -14.37
N ASP A 214 2.46 -19.91 -14.48
CA ASP A 214 3.65 -19.51 -13.70
C ASP A 214 4.21 -18.14 -14.15
N ASP A 215 4.00 -17.77 -15.38
CA ASP A 215 4.47 -16.49 -15.93
C ASP A 215 3.78 -15.30 -15.27
N VAL A 216 2.44 -15.32 -15.11
CA VAL A 216 1.70 -14.28 -14.38
C VAL A 216 2.07 -14.29 -12.90
N LEU A 217 2.17 -15.48 -12.30
CA LEU A 217 2.59 -15.61 -10.90
C LEU A 217 3.98 -14.97 -10.67
N MET A 218 4.91 -15.21 -11.59
CA MET A 218 6.27 -14.66 -11.50
C MET A 218 6.29 -13.13 -11.66
N VAL A 219 5.59 -12.57 -12.64
CA VAL A 219 5.63 -11.11 -12.85
C VAL A 219 4.94 -10.34 -11.72
N ILE A 220 3.88 -10.88 -11.12
CA ILE A 220 3.28 -10.30 -9.90
C ILE A 220 4.28 -10.37 -8.75
N SER A 221 4.97 -11.49 -8.55
CA SER A 221 6.01 -11.63 -7.52
C SER A 221 7.15 -10.62 -7.73
N CYS A 222 7.59 -10.39 -8.97
CA CYS A 222 8.60 -9.37 -9.26
C CYS A 222 8.09 -7.97 -8.87
N PHE A 223 6.84 -7.63 -9.20
CA PHE A 223 6.23 -6.37 -8.78
C PHE A 223 6.23 -6.23 -7.24
N GLU A 224 5.79 -7.25 -6.50
CA GLU A 224 5.73 -7.22 -5.04
C GLU A 224 7.12 -7.12 -4.39
N LYS A 225 8.12 -7.78 -4.97
CA LYS A 225 9.52 -7.71 -4.50
C LYS A 225 10.18 -6.36 -4.81
N ALA A 226 9.70 -5.65 -5.82
CA ALA A 226 10.19 -4.32 -6.16
C ALA A 226 9.55 -3.17 -5.35
N LEU A 227 8.52 -3.44 -4.54
CA LEU A 227 7.86 -2.42 -3.72
C LEU A 227 8.80 -1.86 -2.62
N PRO A 228 8.77 -0.52 -2.39
CA PRO A 228 9.46 0.08 -1.26
C PRO A 228 8.81 -0.32 0.06
N LEU A 229 9.57 -0.27 1.16
CA LEU A 229 9.11 -0.64 2.51
C LEU A 229 8.69 0.56 3.35
N ILE A 230 9.23 1.74 3.05
CA ILE A 230 9.08 2.93 3.89
C ILE A 230 9.14 4.20 3.04
N ALA A 231 8.36 5.20 3.41
CA ALA A 231 8.40 6.53 2.82
C ALA A 231 8.64 7.59 3.89
N ALA A 232 9.50 8.57 3.60
CA ALA A 232 9.82 9.68 4.49
C ALA A 232 9.47 11.01 3.83
N PHE A 233 8.71 11.84 4.53
CA PHE A 233 8.34 13.21 4.18
C PHE A 233 8.80 14.14 5.30
N PRO A 234 8.94 15.45 5.08
CA PRO A 234 9.35 16.38 6.15
C PRO A 234 8.48 16.31 7.42
N GLU A 235 7.20 15.97 7.29
CA GLU A 235 6.21 15.94 8.37
C GLU A 235 5.99 14.55 8.95
N CYS A 236 6.27 13.49 8.16
CA CYS A 236 5.92 12.14 8.57
C CYS A 236 6.77 11.05 7.92
N VAL A 237 6.75 9.90 8.57
CA VAL A 237 7.27 8.64 8.02
C VAL A 237 6.12 7.63 7.93
N VAL A 238 6.12 6.80 6.90
CA VAL A 238 5.06 5.82 6.64
C VAL A 238 5.69 4.46 6.34
N SER A 239 5.24 3.40 7.00
CA SER A 239 5.47 2.00 6.61
C SER A 239 4.20 1.19 6.81
N HIS A 240 4.21 -0.08 6.38
CA HIS A 240 3.03 -0.93 6.57
C HIS A 240 2.76 -1.20 8.05
N ALA A 241 3.73 -1.74 8.77
CA ALA A 241 3.62 -2.02 10.21
C ALA A 241 4.42 -1.02 11.06
N GLU A 242 4.14 -0.98 12.37
CA GLU A 242 4.98 -0.32 13.36
C GLU A 242 6.38 -0.96 13.35
N PRO A 243 7.49 -0.20 13.23
CA PRO A 243 8.82 -0.79 13.13
C PRO A 243 9.20 -1.58 14.39
N SER A 244 9.69 -2.82 14.21
CA SER A 244 10.05 -3.71 15.32
C SER A 244 11.23 -3.21 16.15
N GLU A 245 12.14 -2.48 15.51
CA GLU A 245 13.35 -1.95 16.12
C GLU A 245 13.79 -0.64 15.43
N CYS A 246 14.77 0.02 15.99
CA CYS A 246 15.33 1.25 15.42
C CYS A 246 16.31 0.90 14.28
N PHE A 247 15.84 0.97 13.06
CA PHE A 247 16.70 0.82 11.88
C PHE A 247 17.40 2.15 11.54
N SER A 248 18.69 2.09 11.23
CA SER A 248 19.41 3.24 10.68
C SER A 248 18.93 3.55 9.25
N ARG A 249 19.18 4.77 8.79
CA ARG A 249 18.88 5.18 7.41
C ARG A 249 19.47 4.22 6.38
N GLN A 250 20.72 3.77 6.57
CA GLN A 250 21.37 2.84 5.64
C GLN A 250 20.70 1.46 5.62
N GLN A 251 20.29 0.94 6.79
CA GLN A 251 19.51 -0.30 6.85
C GLN A 251 18.18 -0.14 6.12
N LEU A 252 17.48 0.99 6.30
CA LEU A 252 16.22 1.28 5.61
C LEU A 252 16.41 1.42 4.10
N ILE A 253 17.50 1.99 3.63
CA ILE A 253 17.82 2.05 2.20
C ILE A 253 18.07 0.65 1.63
N ASN A 254 18.86 -0.18 2.31
CA ASN A 254 19.19 -1.55 1.87
C ASN A 254 18.07 -2.56 2.19
N GLY A 255 16.95 -2.11 2.71
CA GLY A 255 15.92 -2.93 3.37
C GLY A 255 15.30 -4.04 2.52
N ILE A 256 15.23 -3.90 1.19
CA ILE A 256 14.64 -4.95 0.33
C ILE A 256 15.39 -6.30 0.47
N SER A 257 16.69 -6.25 0.66
CA SER A 257 17.54 -7.44 0.83
C SER A 257 17.86 -7.79 2.31
N ASP A 258 17.26 -7.08 3.25
CA ASP A 258 17.46 -7.30 4.70
C ASP A 258 16.18 -7.91 5.32
N GLU A 259 16.23 -9.21 5.63
CA GLU A 259 15.12 -9.96 6.22
C GLU A 259 14.54 -9.31 7.49
N LYS A 260 15.40 -8.70 8.33
CA LYS A 260 14.97 -8.04 9.55
C LYS A 260 14.21 -6.75 9.26
N VAL A 261 14.64 -6.00 8.26
CA VAL A 261 13.96 -4.78 7.84
C VAL A 261 12.63 -5.11 7.19
N VAL A 262 12.59 -6.07 6.26
CA VAL A 262 11.34 -6.53 5.64
C VAL A 262 10.34 -6.96 6.71
N SER A 263 10.69 -7.94 7.54
CA SER A 263 9.78 -8.44 8.58
C SER A 263 9.45 -7.38 9.64
N GLY A 264 10.43 -6.54 10.00
CA GLY A 264 10.28 -5.49 10.99
C GLY A 264 9.40 -4.31 10.56
N LEU A 265 9.19 -4.11 9.25
CA LEU A 265 8.32 -3.05 8.72
C LEU A 265 6.99 -3.58 8.17
N THR A 266 6.83 -4.91 8.05
CA THR A 266 5.62 -5.50 7.46
C THR A 266 4.88 -6.48 8.38
N TRP A 267 5.54 -7.16 9.32
CA TRP A 267 4.95 -8.23 10.14
C TRP A 267 4.86 -7.94 11.63
N THR A 268 5.38 -6.81 12.10
CA THR A 268 5.50 -6.53 13.53
C THR A 268 4.15 -6.50 14.24
N PRO A 269 3.91 -7.36 15.24
CA PRO A 269 2.72 -7.32 16.06
C PRO A 269 2.78 -6.19 17.10
N ASN A 270 1.62 -5.69 17.51
CA ASN A 270 1.50 -4.53 18.40
C ASN A 270 2.11 -4.71 19.80
N ASP A 271 2.38 -5.93 20.26
CA ASP A 271 2.84 -6.28 21.60
C ASP A 271 4.37 -6.49 21.71
N ILE A 272 5.10 -6.43 20.60
CA ILE A 272 6.56 -6.74 20.55
C ILE A 272 7.41 -5.52 20.14
N VAL A 273 6.92 -4.32 20.32
CA VAL A 273 7.65 -3.13 19.84
C VAL A 273 8.62 -2.58 20.87
N VAL A 274 9.82 -2.23 20.42
CA VAL A 274 10.83 -1.54 21.25
C VAL A 274 10.42 -0.07 21.44
N LYS A 275 10.55 0.41 22.65
CA LYS A 275 10.21 1.80 23.01
C LYS A 275 11.03 2.81 22.21
N ASP A 276 10.40 3.93 21.85
CA ASP A 276 10.98 5.09 21.16
C ASP A 276 11.51 4.81 19.73
N THR A 277 11.17 3.66 19.14
CA THR A 277 11.58 3.27 17.78
C THR A 277 11.12 4.28 16.74
N CYS A 278 9.83 4.65 16.75
CA CYS A 278 9.29 5.61 15.80
C CYS A 278 9.95 6.99 15.92
N SER A 279 10.13 7.50 17.14
CA SER A 279 10.79 8.80 17.36
C SER A 279 12.21 8.84 16.79
N ARG A 280 12.95 7.72 16.94
CA ARG A 280 14.34 7.64 16.42
C ARG A 280 14.37 7.57 14.89
N ILE A 281 13.48 6.77 14.27
CA ILE A 281 13.41 6.68 12.80
C ILE A 281 12.95 8.02 12.20
N ILE A 282 11.97 8.69 12.82
CA ILE A 282 11.56 10.03 12.40
C ILE A 282 12.76 10.99 12.41
N MET A 283 13.50 11.06 13.53
CA MET A 283 14.68 11.93 13.64
C MET A 283 15.76 11.55 12.62
N GLU A 284 16.03 10.27 12.43
CA GLU A 284 17.02 9.76 11.48
C GLU A 284 16.70 10.14 10.03
N LEU A 285 15.42 10.04 9.64
CA LEU A 285 15.00 10.26 8.25
C LEU A 285 14.66 11.72 7.95
N THR A 286 14.01 12.42 8.88
CA THR A 286 13.43 13.74 8.61
C THR A 286 14.14 14.89 9.34
N GLY A 287 14.86 14.59 10.42
CA GLY A 287 15.41 15.62 11.33
C GLY A 287 14.34 16.39 12.10
N ASN A 288 13.05 16.03 12.00
CA ASN A 288 11.94 16.75 12.59
C ASN A 288 11.43 16.05 13.86
N PRO A 289 11.68 16.59 15.09
CA PRO A 289 11.22 15.98 16.33
C PRO A 289 9.69 16.00 16.49
N GLU A 290 8.99 16.88 15.78
CA GLU A 290 7.53 16.96 15.80
C GLU A 290 6.87 16.04 14.76
N GLY A 291 7.65 15.42 13.88
CA GLY A 291 7.16 14.46 12.89
C GLY A 291 6.41 13.29 13.52
N LEU A 292 5.57 12.65 12.72
CA LEU A 292 4.75 11.50 13.13
C LEU A 292 5.07 10.29 12.26
N TYR A 293 4.80 9.11 12.80
CA TYR A 293 4.93 7.85 12.07
C TYR A 293 3.55 7.24 11.85
N PHE A 294 3.23 6.85 10.63
CA PHE A 294 1.95 6.26 10.27
C PHE A 294 2.10 4.84 9.73
N GLY A 295 1.13 3.99 10.03
CA GLY A 295 1.06 2.64 9.49
C GLY A 295 -0.31 1.99 9.67
N GLY A 296 -0.45 0.80 9.08
CA GLY A 296 -1.66 -0.03 9.12
C GLY A 296 -1.45 -1.35 9.84
N HIS A 297 -1.47 -2.46 9.10
CA HIS A 297 -1.20 -3.85 9.46
C HIS A 297 -2.18 -4.45 10.47
N ARG A 298 -2.34 -3.87 11.64
CA ARG A 298 -3.23 -4.43 12.68
C ARG A 298 -4.53 -3.65 12.75
N PRO A 299 -5.68 -4.37 12.75
CA PRO A 299 -6.98 -3.72 12.82
C PRO A 299 -7.18 -2.91 14.10
N ILE A 300 -7.79 -1.75 13.96
CA ILE A 300 -8.21 -0.89 15.07
C ILE A 300 -9.71 -0.66 15.05
N ALA A 301 -10.26 -0.25 16.20
CA ALA A 301 -11.59 0.35 16.30
C ALA A 301 -11.47 1.89 16.27
N GLY A 302 -12.35 2.56 15.55
CA GLY A 302 -12.33 4.03 15.45
C GLY A 302 -11.50 4.55 14.26
N THR A 303 -11.07 5.80 14.33
CA THR A 303 -10.36 6.49 13.23
C THR A 303 -8.87 6.21 13.24
N CYS A 304 -8.26 6.19 14.43
CA CYS A 304 -6.84 5.86 14.62
C CYS A 304 -6.56 5.37 16.03
N THR A 305 -5.36 4.83 16.24
CA THR A 305 -4.85 4.47 17.57
C THR A 305 -3.43 5.00 17.71
N TYR A 306 -3.18 5.70 18.83
CA TYR A 306 -1.86 6.22 19.17
C TYR A 306 -1.02 5.18 19.91
N ARG A 307 0.23 5.03 19.49
CA ARG A 307 1.23 4.15 20.09
C ARG A 307 2.57 4.89 20.22
N GLN A 308 3.60 4.28 20.81
CA GLN A 308 4.95 4.87 20.95
C GLN A 308 4.93 6.28 21.60
N GLY A 309 4.13 6.45 22.67
CA GLY A 309 4.00 7.75 23.30
C GLY A 309 3.38 8.84 22.43
N GLY A 310 2.57 8.45 21.45
CA GLY A 310 1.89 9.36 20.51
C GLY A 310 2.64 9.59 19.21
N LYS A 311 3.82 8.96 19.02
CA LYS A 311 4.62 9.13 17.80
C LYS A 311 4.23 8.17 16.67
N TYR A 312 3.58 7.03 16.99
CA TYR A 312 3.01 6.14 15.98
C TYR A 312 1.49 6.25 15.94
N ILE A 313 0.94 6.39 14.74
CA ILE A 313 -0.50 6.48 14.46
C ILE A 313 -0.89 5.31 13.58
N GLN A 314 -1.66 4.39 14.15
CA GLN A 314 -2.17 3.21 13.47
C GLN A 314 -3.52 3.51 12.84
N LEU A 315 -3.68 3.21 11.54
CA LEU A 315 -4.79 3.69 10.72
C LEU A 315 -5.75 2.58 10.23
N HIS A 316 -5.32 1.30 10.19
CA HIS A 316 -6.09 0.25 9.55
C HIS A 316 -7.41 -0.04 10.26
N ASN A 317 -8.55 0.30 9.63
CA ASN A 317 -9.89 -0.07 10.09
C ASN A 317 -10.60 -0.86 8.98
N PRO A 318 -10.88 -2.18 9.17
CA PRO A 318 -11.50 -3.02 8.16
C PRO A 318 -12.98 -2.70 7.88
N ASP A 319 -13.64 -2.00 8.81
CA ASP A 319 -15.08 -1.69 8.74
C ASP A 319 -15.37 -0.27 8.24
N ARG A 320 -14.33 0.55 8.05
CA ARG A 320 -14.46 1.96 7.66
C ARG A 320 -13.52 2.30 6.49
N GLU A 321 -13.83 3.38 5.83
CA GLU A 321 -13.07 3.88 4.66
C GLU A 321 -12.50 5.26 4.99
N PHE A 322 -11.35 5.26 5.65
CA PHE A 322 -10.65 6.47 6.04
C PHE A 322 -9.39 6.69 5.23
N ILE A 323 -9.08 7.96 4.94
CA ILE A 323 -7.75 8.42 4.51
C ILE A 323 -7.22 9.44 5.51
N THR A 324 -5.91 9.62 5.52
CA THR A 324 -5.25 10.61 6.38
C THR A 324 -4.59 11.69 5.53
N LEU A 325 -4.87 12.95 5.85
CA LEU A 325 -4.31 14.12 5.19
C LEU A 325 -3.18 14.71 6.02
N ILE A 326 -1.99 14.84 5.44
CA ILE A 326 -0.83 15.46 6.07
C ILE A 326 -0.55 16.79 5.36
N TYR A 327 -0.75 17.87 6.08
CA TYR A 327 -0.53 19.24 5.62
C TYR A 327 0.94 19.64 5.73
N ASN A 328 1.40 20.50 4.85
CA ASN A 328 2.78 21.00 4.87
C ASN A 328 3.04 22.09 5.92
N ASP A 329 1.99 22.74 6.41
CA ASP A 329 2.06 24.02 7.13
C ASP A 329 1.36 24.00 8.50
N ARG A 330 0.78 22.86 8.90
CA ARG A 330 0.16 22.70 10.21
C ARG A 330 0.37 21.30 10.82
N ILE A 331 0.22 21.26 12.12
CA ILE A 331 0.30 20.02 12.89
C ILE A 331 -0.94 19.16 12.60
N PHE A 332 -0.72 17.84 12.49
CA PHE A 332 -1.77 16.85 12.30
C PHE A 332 -2.77 16.84 13.48
N ASP A 333 -4.05 16.88 13.15
CA ASP A 333 -5.18 16.80 14.08
C ASP A 333 -6.10 15.63 13.64
N PRO A 334 -6.16 14.52 14.39
CA PRO A 334 -6.90 13.32 13.97
C PRO A 334 -8.40 13.56 13.79
N ASP A 335 -8.96 14.54 14.51
CA ASP A 335 -10.39 14.86 14.40
C ASP A 335 -10.74 15.63 13.12
N LYS A 336 -9.73 16.18 12.44
CA LYS A 336 -9.90 16.98 11.20
C LYS A 336 -9.21 16.37 9.98
N ASP A 337 -8.14 15.61 10.19
CA ASP A 337 -7.26 15.19 9.11
C ASP A 337 -7.44 13.71 8.74
N ILE A 338 -8.28 12.97 9.48
CA ILE A 338 -8.73 11.62 9.09
C ILE A 338 -10.13 11.75 8.52
N MET A 339 -10.23 11.54 7.21
CA MET A 339 -11.45 11.76 6.43
C MET A 339 -12.16 10.46 6.14
N ASP A 340 -13.47 10.42 6.39
CA ASP A 340 -14.35 9.32 5.95
C ASP A 340 -14.72 9.55 4.48
N VAL A 341 -14.25 8.68 3.59
CA VAL A 341 -14.46 8.82 2.13
C VAL A 341 -15.65 8.02 1.60
N ALA A 342 -16.31 7.24 2.45
CA ALA A 342 -17.51 6.48 2.07
C ALA A 342 -18.78 7.34 1.98
N LYS A 343 -18.69 8.66 2.24
CA LYS A 343 -19.83 9.59 2.29
C LYS A 343 -20.03 10.31 0.99
#